data_e90d263a6ee8ce52a4dd6b95909ede3e
#
_entry.id   e90d263a6ee8ce52a4dd6b95909ede3e
#
_cell.length_a   1.000
_cell.length_b   1.000
_cell.length_c   1.000
_cell.angle_alpha   90.00
_cell.angle_beta   90.00
_cell.angle_gamma   90.00
#
_symmetry.space_group_name_H-M   'P 1'
#
loop_
_entity.id
_entity.type
_entity.pdbx_description
1 polymer ?
#
loop_
_entity_poly.entity_id
_entity_poly.type
_entity_poly.pdbx_seq_one_letter_code
_entity_poly.pdbx_strand_id
1 'polypeptide(L)'
;MARPEKVQAVADIREGLESAEAVFLTEYRGLSVQAVQDLRKSLREVGADYKVVKMTLARLAAGDAGIDGLDEYLAGPTALAFAKKDPVATAKALKDFSKDNEVFILKAGYLSGNLLTPEEVSRLADIEPLEVLLAKIASAAKAPLQSAARMFASFNRDAASVFSQLLEKKESGESGGVGAEEATLPADEPTETTAASVEEE
;
A
#
# COMPACT_ATOMS: atom_id res chain seq x y z
N MET A 1 40.04 -5.90 -23.94
CA MET A 1 38.78 -6.02 -24.68
C MET A 1 37.76 -6.73 -23.81
N ALA A 2 36.59 -6.11 -23.56
CA ALA A 2 35.53 -6.74 -22.78
C ALA A 2 34.94 -7.89 -23.61
N ARG A 3 34.71 -9.06 -22.98
CA ARG A 3 34.08 -10.20 -23.66
C ARG A 3 32.65 -9.79 -24.09
N PRO A 4 32.22 -10.15 -25.33
CA PRO A 4 30.89 -9.74 -25.84
C PRO A 4 29.74 -10.11 -24.91
N GLU A 5 29.80 -11.25 -24.22
CA GLU A 5 28.83 -11.69 -23.22
C GLU A 5 28.66 -10.71 -22.04
N LYS A 6 29.76 -10.03 -21.62
CA LYS A 6 29.68 -9.05 -20.53
C LYS A 6 29.04 -7.75 -21.01
N VAL A 7 29.29 -7.36 -22.25
CA VAL A 7 28.69 -6.16 -22.84
C VAL A 7 27.18 -6.36 -23.00
N GLN A 8 26.77 -7.55 -23.47
CA GLN A 8 25.35 -7.91 -23.55
C GLN A 8 24.68 -7.90 -22.16
N ALA A 9 25.33 -8.51 -21.16
CA ALA A 9 24.76 -8.52 -19.81
C ALA A 9 24.61 -7.11 -19.20
N VAL A 10 25.53 -6.17 -19.49
CA VAL A 10 25.40 -4.77 -19.07
C VAL A 10 24.26 -4.09 -19.82
N ALA A 11 24.13 -4.34 -21.13
CA ALA A 11 23.04 -3.81 -21.94
C ALA A 11 21.65 -4.32 -21.44
N ASP A 12 21.54 -5.63 -21.14
CA ASP A 12 20.32 -6.22 -20.60
C ASP A 12 19.92 -5.66 -19.22
N ILE A 13 20.92 -5.33 -18.38
CA ILE A 13 20.68 -4.71 -17.07
C ILE A 13 20.25 -3.25 -17.27
N ARG A 14 20.93 -2.53 -18.14
CA ARG A 14 20.62 -1.14 -18.46
C ARG A 14 19.20 -1.02 -19.04
N GLU A 15 18.83 -1.84 -19.99
CA GLU A 15 17.47 -1.89 -20.54
C GLU A 15 16.44 -2.18 -19.45
N GLY A 16 16.77 -3.10 -18.52
CA GLY A 16 15.95 -3.38 -17.34
C GLY A 16 15.78 -2.17 -16.42
N LEU A 17 16.85 -1.39 -16.19
CA LEU A 17 16.84 -0.17 -15.38
C LEU A 17 16.04 0.95 -16.04
N GLU A 18 16.16 1.12 -17.36
CA GLU A 18 15.45 2.14 -18.13
C GLU A 18 13.95 1.81 -18.32
N SER A 19 13.60 0.52 -18.42
CA SER A 19 12.23 0.06 -18.66
C SER A 19 11.42 -0.15 -17.38
N ALA A 20 12.07 -0.21 -16.21
CA ALA A 20 11.41 -0.43 -14.94
C ALA A 20 11.02 0.90 -14.28
N GLU A 21 9.82 0.98 -13.72
CA GLU A 21 9.39 2.10 -12.89
C GLU A 21 10.11 2.12 -11.53
N ALA A 22 10.40 0.93 -11.00
CA ALA A 22 11.19 0.78 -9.79
C ALA A 22 12.11 -0.44 -9.87
N VAL A 23 13.23 -0.36 -9.17
CA VAL A 23 14.21 -1.45 -9.04
C VAL A 23 14.51 -1.67 -7.57
N PHE A 24 14.37 -2.92 -7.11
CA PHE A 24 14.66 -3.29 -5.73
C PHE A 24 15.91 -4.16 -5.65
N LEU A 25 16.80 -3.81 -4.74
CA LEU A 25 18.03 -4.53 -4.45
C LEU A 25 17.81 -5.46 -3.27
N THR A 26 18.04 -6.75 -3.51
CA THR A 26 17.81 -7.78 -2.51
C THR A 26 19.03 -8.66 -2.35
N GLU A 27 19.27 -9.18 -1.15
CA GLU A 27 20.27 -10.20 -0.88
C GLU A 27 19.60 -11.58 -0.86
N TYR A 28 20.13 -12.49 -1.67
CA TYR A 28 19.60 -13.86 -1.79
C TYR A 28 20.46 -14.91 -1.10
N ARG A 29 21.48 -14.50 -0.36
CA ARG A 29 22.41 -15.42 0.28
C ARG A 29 21.69 -16.28 1.32
N GLY A 30 21.85 -17.60 1.20
CA GLY A 30 21.22 -18.57 2.13
C GLY A 30 19.83 -19.04 1.74
N LEU A 31 19.25 -18.53 0.65
CA LEU A 31 17.99 -19.03 0.12
C LEU A 31 18.18 -20.37 -0.61
N SER A 32 17.22 -21.26 -0.48
CA SER A 32 17.14 -22.48 -1.27
C SER A 32 16.77 -22.18 -2.71
N VAL A 33 17.14 -23.06 -3.64
CA VAL A 33 16.77 -22.90 -5.06
C VAL A 33 15.25 -22.85 -5.22
N GLN A 34 14.54 -23.63 -4.42
CA GLN A 34 13.08 -23.68 -4.42
C GLN A 34 12.47 -22.35 -4.00
N ALA A 35 12.95 -21.76 -2.89
CA ALA A 35 12.49 -20.46 -2.43
C ALA A 35 12.72 -19.33 -3.47
N VAL A 36 13.86 -19.36 -4.18
CA VAL A 36 14.11 -18.42 -5.27
C VAL A 36 13.17 -18.63 -6.46
N GLN A 37 12.78 -19.88 -6.76
CA GLN A 37 11.79 -20.16 -7.80
C GLN A 37 10.39 -19.67 -7.40
N ASP A 38 9.99 -19.88 -6.17
CA ASP A 38 8.71 -19.41 -5.63
C ASP A 38 8.66 -17.87 -5.65
N LEU A 39 9.73 -17.21 -5.23
CA LEU A 39 9.86 -15.75 -5.33
C LEU A 39 9.72 -15.27 -6.77
N ARG A 40 10.40 -15.91 -7.72
CA ARG A 40 10.28 -15.55 -9.15
C ARG A 40 8.86 -15.72 -9.67
N LYS A 41 8.15 -16.75 -9.22
CA LYS A 41 6.77 -17.00 -9.61
C LYS A 41 5.87 -15.88 -9.08
N SER A 42 5.93 -15.57 -7.79
CA SER A 42 5.16 -14.49 -7.18
C SER A 42 5.45 -13.13 -7.81
N LEU A 43 6.73 -12.82 -8.11
CA LEU A 43 7.09 -11.56 -8.75
C LEU A 43 6.58 -11.46 -10.20
N ARG A 44 6.58 -12.58 -10.96
CA ARG A 44 6.01 -12.59 -12.31
C ARG A 44 4.50 -12.34 -12.33
N GLU A 45 3.77 -12.82 -11.31
CA GLU A 45 2.33 -12.60 -11.18
C GLU A 45 2.00 -11.10 -11.03
N VAL A 46 2.88 -10.34 -10.36
CA VAL A 46 2.75 -8.87 -10.22
C VAL A 46 3.45 -8.08 -11.34
N GLY A 47 4.00 -8.78 -12.34
CA GLY A 47 4.64 -8.15 -13.50
C GLY A 47 6.06 -7.65 -13.25
N ALA A 48 6.76 -8.21 -12.27
CA ALA A 48 8.15 -7.91 -11.96
C ALA A 48 9.09 -9.03 -12.42
N ASP A 49 10.28 -8.64 -12.87
CA ASP A 49 11.34 -9.57 -13.29
C ASP A 49 12.44 -9.64 -12.22
N TYR A 50 12.85 -10.85 -11.83
CA TYR A 50 13.89 -11.08 -10.84
C TYR A 50 15.15 -11.66 -11.48
N LYS A 51 16.24 -10.88 -11.50
CA LYS A 51 17.52 -11.27 -12.08
C LYS A 51 18.64 -11.22 -11.05
N VAL A 52 19.42 -12.30 -10.97
CA VAL A 52 20.67 -12.34 -10.20
C VAL A 52 21.77 -11.80 -11.10
N VAL A 53 22.45 -10.75 -10.67
CA VAL A 53 23.46 -10.07 -11.46
C VAL A 53 24.79 -10.00 -10.71
N LYS A 54 25.91 -9.94 -11.47
CA LYS A 54 27.21 -9.67 -10.88
C LYS A 54 27.31 -8.16 -10.55
N MET A 55 27.71 -7.85 -9.34
CA MET A 55 27.80 -6.47 -8.85
C MET A 55 28.65 -5.56 -9.73
N THR A 56 29.78 -6.07 -10.24
CA THR A 56 30.65 -5.29 -11.12
C THR A 56 29.95 -4.87 -12.41
N LEU A 57 29.02 -5.69 -12.93
CA LEU A 57 28.24 -5.36 -14.11
C LEU A 57 27.06 -4.44 -13.75
N ALA A 58 26.45 -4.66 -12.59
CA ALA A 58 25.38 -3.79 -12.09
C ALA A 58 25.88 -2.35 -11.84
N ARG A 59 27.09 -2.18 -11.27
CA ARG A 59 27.71 -0.87 -11.10
C ARG A 59 27.97 -0.15 -12.41
N LEU A 60 28.49 -0.87 -13.41
CA LEU A 60 28.71 -0.29 -14.72
C LEU A 60 27.40 0.15 -15.36
N ALA A 61 26.35 -0.70 -15.28
CA ALA A 61 25.03 -0.39 -15.82
C ALA A 61 24.35 0.78 -15.07
N ALA A 62 24.52 0.87 -13.74
CA ALA A 62 23.99 1.97 -12.94
C ALA A 62 24.70 3.30 -13.26
N GLY A 63 26.04 3.28 -13.42
CA GLY A 63 26.80 4.44 -13.86
C GLY A 63 26.40 4.90 -15.27
N ASP A 64 26.20 3.97 -16.21
CA ASP A 64 25.75 4.27 -17.57
C ASP A 64 24.30 4.81 -17.60
N ALA A 65 23.45 4.41 -16.62
CA ALA A 65 22.09 4.88 -16.46
C ALA A 65 22.00 6.20 -15.64
N GLY A 66 23.11 6.73 -15.14
CA GLY A 66 23.13 7.96 -14.36
C GLY A 66 22.48 7.86 -12.98
N ILE A 67 22.47 6.66 -12.40
CA ILE A 67 21.91 6.41 -11.07
C ILE A 67 23.04 6.45 -10.04
N ASP A 68 23.21 7.61 -9.40
CA ASP A 68 24.19 7.80 -8.35
C ASP A 68 23.70 7.27 -7.00
N GLY A 69 24.62 6.74 -6.17
CA GLY A 69 24.31 6.28 -4.80
C GLY A 69 23.93 4.80 -4.68
N LEU A 70 23.71 4.08 -5.78
CA LEU A 70 23.47 2.63 -5.74
C LEU A 70 24.72 1.84 -5.30
N ASP A 71 25.90 2.40 -5.49
CA ASP A 71 27.18 1.73 -5.24
C ASP A 71 27.36 1.26 -3.80
N GLU A 72 26.84 2.01 -2.83
CA GLU A 72 26.90 1.66 -1.41
C GLU A 72 26.10 0.39 -1.09
N TYR A 73 24.96 0.22 -1.77
CA TYR A 73 24.06 -0.92 -1.54
C TYR A 73 24.40 -2.14 -2.43
N LEU A 74 25.23 -1.94 -3.46
CA LEU A 74 25.75 -3.01 -4.29
C LEU A 74 26.95 -3.74 -3.63
N ALA A 75 26.90 -3.98 -2.31
CA ALA A 75 27.88 -4.78 -1.59
C ALA A 75 27.36 -6.21 -1.35
N GLY A 76 28.14 -7.27 -1.62
CA GLY A 76 27.76 -8.69 -1.43
C GLY A 76 26.88 -9.28 -2.55
N PRO A 77 26.34 -10.49 -2.40
CA PRO A 77 25.51 -11.17 -3.40
C PRO A 77 24.15 -10.47 -3.53
N THR A 78 23.99 -9.72 -4.60
CA THR A 78 22.80 -8.90 -4.83
C THR A 78 22.01 -9.40 -6.04
N ALA A 79 20.71 -9.45 -5.94
CA ALA A 79 19.79 -9.64 -7.03
C ALA A 79 18.93 -8.39 -7.23
N LEU A 80 18.53 -8.15 -8.47
CA LEU A 80 17.69 -7.03 -8.86
C LEU A 80 16.29 -7.52 -9.21
N ALA A 81 15.30 -6.89 -8.60
CA ALA A 81 13.90 -7.06 -8.96
C ALA A 81 13.45 -5.81 -9.72
N PHE A 82 13.10 -5.97 -10.99
CA PHE A 82 12.64 -4.91 -11.88
C PHE A 82 11.12 -4.87 -11.88
N ALA A 83 10.52 -3.83 -11.33
CA ALA A 83 9.08 -3.60 -11.37
C ALA A 83 8.70 -2.83 -12.63
N LYS A 84 7.97 -3.47 -13.55
CA LYS A 84 7.57 -2.87 -14.83
C LYS A 84 6.20 -2.21 -14.81
N LYS A 85 5.32 -2.64 -13.90
CA LYS A 85 3.91 -2.20 -13.86
C LYS A 85 3.54 -1.51 -12.55
N ASP A 86 3.76 -2.19 -11.43
CA ASP A 86 3.33 -1.74 -10.12
C ASP A 86 4.47 -1.90 -9.10
N PRO A 87 5.14 -0.80 -8.74
CA PRO A 87 6.20 -0.81 -7.74
C PRO A 87 5.69 -1.20 -6.35
N VAL A 88 4.45 -0.82 -6.00
CA VAL A 88 3.85 -1.11 -4.70
C VAL A 88 3.55 -2.59 -4.54
N ALA A 89 2.92 -3.21 -5.55
CA ALA A 89 2.66 -4.65 -5.54
C ALA A 89 3.96 -5.47 -5.48
N THR A 90 5.01 -5.02 -6.20
CA THR A 90 6.33 -5.65 -6.16
C THR A 90 6.98 -5.54 -4.78
N ALA A 91 6.96 -4.34 -4.17
CA ALA A 91 7.48 -4.12 -2.82
C ALA A 91 6.74 -4.97 -1.78
N LYS A 92 5.42 -5.09 -1.91
CA LYS A 92 4.59 -5.94 -1.05
C LYS A 92 4.95 -7.42 -1.17
N ALA A 93 5.09 -7.93 -2.39
CA ALA A 93 5.50 -9.32 -2.62
C ALA A 93 6.90 -9.62 -2.02
N LEU A 94 7.85 -8.69 -2.16
CA LEU A 94 9.18 -8.79 -1.55
C LEU A 94 9.12 -8.76 -0.02
N LYS A 95 8.29 -7.90 0.56
CA LYS A 95 8.09 -7.79 2.01
C LYS A 95 7.44 -9.04 2.59
N ASP A 96 6.41 -9.57 1.94
CA ASP A 96 5.74 -10.79 2.38
C ASP A 96 6.69 -11.99 2.30
N PHE A 97 7.48 -12.11 1.23
CA PHE A 97 8.53 -13.11 1.13
C PHE A 97 9.63 -12.97 2.20
N SER A 98 9.97 -11.73 2.58
CA SER A 98 10.93 -11.46 3.66
C SER A 98 10.40 -11.91 5.04
N LYS A 99 9.09 -11.89 5.26
CA LYS A 99 8.48 -12.43 6.50
C LYS A 99 8.57 -13.96 6.58
N ASP A 100 8.41 -14.62 5.42
CA ASP A 100 8.47 -16.08 5.34
C ASP A 100 9.92 -16.60 5.37
N ASN A 101 10.88 -15.76 4.99
CA ASN A 101 12.30 -16.10 4.88
C ASN A 101 13.18 -15.03 5.54
N GLU A 102 13.58 -15.24 6.80
CA GLU A 102 14.43 -14.30 7.56
C GLU A 102 15.81 -14.05 6.93
N VAL A 103 16.26 -14.95 6.06
CA VAL A 103 17.55 -14.85 5.36
C VAL A 103 17.49 -13.87 4.20
N PHE A 104 16.30 -13.53 3.71
CA PHE A 104 16.09 -12.60 2.62
C PHE A 104 16.13 -11.16 3.14
N ILE A 105 17.12 -10.38 2.67
CA ILE A 105 17.30 -9.00 3.10
C ILE A 105 17.05 -8.06 1.92
N LEU A 106 16.16 -7.11 2.15
CA LEU A 106 15.92 -6.01 1.22
C LEU A 106 16.91 -4.89 1.56
N LYS A 107 17.79 -4.52 0.62
CA LYS A 107 18.87 -3.56 0.85
C LYS A 107 18.49 -2.14 0.52
N ALA A 108 17.90 -1.94 -0.63
CA ALA A 108 17.51 -0.62 -1.12
C ALA A 108 16.47 -0.75 -2.23
N GLY A 109 15.84 0.35 -2.57
CA GLY A 109 14.99 0.50 -3.74
C GLY A 109 15.38 1.73 -4.54
N TYR A 110 15.10 1.72 -5.82
CA TYR A 110 15.21 2.90 -6.69
C TYR A 110 13.86 3.11 -7.36
N LEU A 111 13.27 4.28 -7.17
CA LEU A 111 11.94 4.63 -7.69
C LEU A 111 12.00 6.00 -8.33
N SER A 112 11.74 6.10 -9.63
CA SER A 112 11.58 7.37 -10.36
C SER A 112 12.68 8.41 -10.08
N GLY A 113 13.95 7.98 -10.00
CA GLY A 113 15.07 8.88 -9.76
C GLY A 113 15.52 9.00 -8.29
N ASN A 114 14.76 8.46 -7.35
CA ASN A 114 15.06 8.52 -5.92
C ASN A 114 15.53 7.17 -5.38
N LEU A 115 16.59 7.19 -4.59
CA LEU A 115 17.06 6.02 -3.85
C LEU A 115 16.23 5.89 -2.57
N LEU A 116 15.69 4.71 -2.33
CA LEU A 116 14.89 4.36 -1.16
C LEU A 116 15.70 3.49 -0.21
N THR A 117 15.69 3.85 1.05
CA THR A 117 16.22 3.02 2.14
C THR A 117 15.35 1.79 2.38
N PRO A 118 15.85 0.75 3.07
CA PRO A 118 15.06 -0.45 3.38
C PRO A 118 13.76 -0.15 4.13
N GLU A 119 13.79 0.86 5.01
CA GLU A 119 12.62 1.30 5.77
C GLU A 119 11.56 1.95 4.86
N GLU A 120 11.99 2.77 3.91
CA GLU A 120 11.09 3.42 2.95
C GLU A 120 10.47 2.41 2.00
N VAL A 121 11.24 1.39 1.57
CA VAL A 121 10.67 0.28 0.78
C VAL A 121 9.66 -0.52 1.60
N SER A 122 9.91 -0.72 2.89
CA SER A 122 8.92 -1.35 3.77
C SER A 122 7.64 -0.52 3.90
N ARG A 123 7.75 0.81 3.99
CA ARG A 123 6.60 1.73 4.00
C ARG A 123 5.87 1.73 2.65
N LEU A 124 6.61 1.68 1.54
CA LEU A 124 6.03 1.55 0.20
C LEU A 124 5.18 0.27 0.08
N ALA A 125 5.65 -0.84 0.65
CA ALA A 125 4.92 -2.11 0.67
C ALA A 125 3.63 -2.07 1.52
N ASP A 126 3.53 -1.15 2.49
CA ASP A 126 2.34 -0.95 3.31
C ASP A 126 1.28 -0.07 2.62
N ILE A 127 1.64 0.60 1.52
CA ILE A 127 0.70 1.37 0.70
C ILE A 127 -0.20 0.40 -0.06
N GLU A 128 -1.46 0.74 -0.15
CA GLU A 128 -2.41 -0.05 -0.93
C GLU A 128 -2.25 0.19 -2.43
N PRO A 129 -2.54 -0.81 -3.29
CA PRO A 129 -2.56 -0.63 -4.74
C PRO A 129 -3.43 0.56 -5.17
N LEU A 130 -3.04 1.20 -6.26
CA LEU A 130 -3.70 2.41 -6.77
C LEU A 130 -5.22 2.20 -6.98
N GLU A 131 -5.63 1.03 -7.43
CA GLU A 131 -7.05 0.70 -7.62
C GLU A 131 -7.85 0.76 -6.31
N VAL A 132 -7.25 0.26 -5.21
CA VAL A 132 -7.88 0.29 -3.88
C VAL A 132 -7.94 1.72 -3.34
N LEU A 133 -6.90 2.52 -3.55
CA LEU A 133 -6.89 3.94 -3.17
C LEU A 133 -7.97 4.72 -3.92
N LEU A 134 -8.11 4.50 -5.23
CA LEU A 134 -9.18 5.12 -6.04
C LEU A 134 -10.56 4.67 -5.57
N ALA A 135 -10.74 3.38 -5.26
CA ALA A 135 -11.99 2.86 -4.71
C ALA A 135 -12.31 3.50 -3.34
N LYS A 136 -11.31 3.72 -2.48
CA LYS A 136 -11.48 4.43 -1.20
C LYS A 136 -11.89 5.87 -1.40
N ILE A 137 -11.27 6.60 -2.32
CA ILE A 137 -11.67 7.98 -2.66
C ILE A 137 -13.12 8.01 -3.16
N ALA A 138 -13.48 7.12 -4.08
CA ALA A 138 -14.84 7.02 -4.60
C ALA A 138 -15.85 6.67 -3.48
N SER A 139 -15.50 5.76 -2.56
CA SER A 139 -16.33 5.39 -1.43
C SER A 139 -16.49 6.54 -0.43
N ALA A 140 -15.42 7.29 -0.16
CA ALA A 140 -15.46 8.48 0.70
C ALA A 140 -16.36 9.57 0.12
N ALA A 141 -16.31 9.80 -1.20
CA ALA A 141 -17.22 10.74 -1.87
C ALA A 141 -18.69 10.29 -1.82
N LYS A 142 -18.94 8.97 -1.82
CA LYS A 142 -20.29 8.38 -1.75
C LYS A 142 -20.83 8.27 -0.34
N ALA A 143 -19.97 8.25 0.68
CA ALA A 143 -20.33 8.05 2.08
C ALA A 143 -21.38 9.06 2.59
N PRO A 144 -21.30 10.38 2.33
CA PRO A 144 -22.30 11.35 2.78
C PRO A 144 -23.68 11.07 2.22
N LEU A 145 -23.76 10.69 0.94
CA LEU A 145 -25.03 10.35 0.29
C LEU A 145 -25.66 9.10 0.89
N GLN A 146 -24.83 8.10 1.19
CA GLN A 146 -25.30 6.88 1.87
C GLN A 146 -25.74 7.16 3.31
N SER A 147 -25.04 8.04 4.02
CA SER A 147 -25.43 8.48 5.37
C SER A 147 -26.81 9.14 5.35
N ALA A 148 -27.02 10.11 4.47
CA ALA A 148 -28.30 10.76 4.31
C ALA A 148 -29.42 9.76 3.97
N ALA A 149 -29.20 8.86 3.02
CA ALA A 149 -30.16 7.83 2.67
C ALA A 149 -30.49 6.89 3.85
N ARG A 150 -29.49 6.55 4.67
CA ARG A 150 -29.70 5.73 5.89
C ARG A 150 -30.51 6.48 6.94
N MET A 151 -30.28 7.80 7.13
CA MET A 151 -31.09 8.61 8.04
C MET A 151 -32.57 8.62 7.64
N PHE A 152 -32.87 8.79 6.36
CA PHE A 152 -34.26 8.70 5.89
C PHE A 152 -34.86 7.29 6.02
N ALA A 153 -34.06 6.25 5.81
CA ALA A 153 -34.52 4.86 5.97
C ALA A 153 -34.69 4.49 7.46
N SER A 154 -33.89 5.03 8.38
CA SER A 154 -34.02 4.76 9.82
C SER A 154 -35.31 5.36 10.38
N PHE A 155 -35.68 6.55 9.94
CA PHE A 155 -36.92 7.20 10.38
C PHE A 155 -38.17 6.31 10.16
N ASN A 156 -38.29 5.73 8.97
CA ASN A 156 -39.39 4.82 8.66
C ASN A 156 -39.31 3.52 9.48
N ARG A 157 -38.13 3.01 9.76
CA ARG A 157 -37.93 1.80 10.55
C ARG A 157 -38.24 2.04 12.01
N ASP A 158 -37.78 3.19 12.55
CA ASP A 158 -38.03 3.55 13.93
C ASP A 158 -39.52 3.80 14.18
N ALA A 159 -40.19 4.48 13.26
CA ALA A 159 -41.66 4.62 13.32
C ALA A 159 -42.38 3.24 13.30
N ALA A 160 -41.96 2.35 12.40
CA ALA A 160 -42.54 1.00 12.34
C ALA A 160 -42.29 0.20 13.62
N SER A 161 -41.08 0.33 14.23
CA SER A 161 -40.75 -0.34 15.48
C SER A 161 -41.55 0.17 16.66
N VAL A 162 -41.82 1.48 16.73
CA VAL A 162 -42.68 2.06 17.76
C VAL A 162 -44.13 1.56 17.60
N PHE A 163 -44.63 1.51 16.38
CA PHE A 163 -45.98 0.96 16.13
C PHE A 163 -46.08 -0.52 16.48
N SER A 164 -45.06 -1.34 16.17
CA SER A 164 -45.04 -2.76 16.57
C SER A 164 -45.03 -2.94 18.08
N GLN A 165 -44.25 -2.16 18.81
CA GLN A 165 -44.19 -2.15 20.27
C GLN A 165 -45.51 -1.68 20.91
N LEU A 166 -46.21 -0.72 20.28
CA LEU A 166 -47.53 -0.29 20.73
C LEU A 166 -48.59 -1.36 20.51
N LEU A 167 -48.50 -2.13 19.41
CA LEU A 167 -49.38 -3.26 19.17
C LEU A 167 -49.13 -4.38 20.18
N GLU A 168 -47.91 -4.74 20.45
CA GLU A 168 -47.56 -5.75 21.48
C GLU A 168 -48.01 -5.33 22.88
N LYS A 169 -47.88 -4.05 23.25
CA LYS A 169 -48.40 -3.53 24.52
C LYS A 169 -49.91 -3.55 24.59
N LYS A 170 -50.60 -3.33 23.47
CA LYS A 170 -52.05 -3.44 23.40
C LYS A 170 -52.57 -4.90 23.49
N GLU A 171 -51.83 -5.81 22.85
CA GLU A 171 -52.16 -7.25 22.90
C GLU A 171 -51.84 -7.88 24.26
N SER A 172 -50.81 -7.41 24.96
CA SER A 172 -50.44 -7.84 26.32
C SER A 172 -51.32 -7.28 27.41
N GLY A 173 -52.33 -6.46 27.08
CA GLY A 173 -53.34 -5.98 28.03
C GLY A 173 -52.87 -4.92 29.01
N GLU A 174 -51.72 -4.36 28.84
CA GLU A 174 -51.16 -3.30 29.65
C GLU A 174 -51.60 -1.91 29.16
N SER A 175 -52.81 -1.52 29.54
CA SER A 175 -53.34 -0.19 29.34
C SER A 175 -52.65 0.79 30.34
N GLY A 176 -51.40 1.12 30.11
CA GLY A 176 -50.62 2.07 30.89
C GLY A 176 -50.57 3.41 30.16
N GLY A 177 -51.04 4.46 30.84
CA GLY A 177 -51.25 5.81 30.35
C GLY A 177 -50.04 6.41 29.59
N VAL A 178 -50.39 7.18 28.56
CA VAL A 178 -49.48 8.05 27.84
C VAL A 178 -48.94 9.13 28.76
N GLY A 179 -47.79 8.86 29.41
CA GLY A 179 -46.96 9.89 29.97
C GLY A 179 -46.19 10.56 28.83
N ALA A 180 -46.51 11.80 28.55
CA ALA A 180 -45.73 12.65 27.68
C ALA A 180 -44.36 12.87 28.32
N GLU A 181 -43.39 12.05 27.96
CA GLU A 181 -42.01 12.30 28.28
C GLU A 181 -41.44 13.19 27.18
N GLU A 182 -41.24 14.42 27.59
CA GLU A 182 -40.65 15.53 26.83
C GLU A 182 -39.39 15.06 26.11
N ALA A 183 -39.40 15.04 24.80
CA ALA A 183 -38.24 14.76 23.97
C ALA A 183 -37.22 15.88 24.19
N THR A 184 -36.27 15.65 25.07
CA THR A 184 -35.06 16.46 25.14
C THR A 184 -34.21 16.14 23.93
N LEU A 185 -34.21 17.03 22.96
CA LEU A 185 -33.25 17.12 21.88
C LEU A 185 -31.85 17.24 22.49
N PRO A 186 -30.87 16.43 22.12
CA PRO A 186 -29.50 16.69 22.49
C PRO A 186 -29.08 18.02 21.84
N ALA A 187 -28.76 19.02 22.66
CA ALA A 187 -28.20 20.26 22.22
C ALA A 187 -26.88 20.02 21.51
N ASP A 188 -26.81 20.55 20.33
CA ASP A 188 -25.63 20.68 19.50
C ASP A 188 -24.63 21.58 20.25
N GLU A 189 -23.56 21.02 20.77
CA GLU A 189 -22.44 21.82 21.27
C GLU A 189 -21.64 22.32 20.07
N PRO A 190 -21.51 23.64 19.89
CA PRO A 190 -20.63 24.16 18.85
C PRO A 190 -19.17 23.97 19.27
N THR A 191 -18.44 23.17 18.55
CA THR A 191 -16.99 23.10 18.64
C THR A 191 -16.41 24.47 18.32
N GLU A 192 -15.88 25.11 19.34
CA GLU A 192 -15.07 26.33 19.24
C GLU A 192 -13.85 26.08 18.31
N THR A 193 -13.90 26.78 17.20
CA THR A 193 -12.73 26.97 16.34
C THR A 193 -11.78 27.93 17.06
N THR A 194 -10.74 27.39 17.67
CA THR A 194 -9.65 28.20 18.20
C THR A 194 -8.83 28.72 17.01
N ALA A 195 -9.10 29.95 16.61
CA ALA A 195 -8.22 30.74 15.77
C ALA A 195 -6.95 31.08 16.54
N ALA A 196 -5.83 30.47 16.18
CA ALA A 196 -4.53 30.89 16.66
C ALA A 196 -4.13 32.19 15.93
N SER A 197 -4.06 33.26 16.70
CA SER A 197 -3.49 34.54 16.33
C SER A 197 -2.02 34.41 15.98
N VAL A 198 -1.68 34.87 14.79
CA VAL A 198 -0.31 35.26 14.39
C VAL A 198 0.00 36.55 15.10
N GLU A 199 0.98 36.60 15.97
CA GLU A 199 1.68 37.83 16.39
C GLU A 199 3.12 37.76 15.86
N GLU A 200 3.44 38.85 15.19
CA GLU A 200 4.76 39.28 14.76
C GLU A 200 5.70 39.50 15.96
N GLU A 201 6.95 39.04 15.85
CA GLU A 201 8.17 39.84 16.07
C GLU A 201 9.40 39.14 15.48
#